data_cde04a621be1fea8fd754fcf40380c3a
#
_entry.id   cde04a621be1fea8fd754fcf40380c3a
#
_cell.length_a   1.000
_cell.length_b   1.000
_cell.length_c   1.000
_cell.angle_alpha   90.00
_cell.angle_beta   90.00
_cell.angle_gamma   90.00
#
_symmetry.space_group_name_H-M   'P 1'
#
loop_
_entity.id
_entity.type
_entity.pdbx_description
1 polymer ?
#
loop_
_entity_poly.entity_id
_entity_poly.type
_entity_poly.pdbx_seq_one_letter_code
_entity_poly.pdbx_strand_id
1 'polypeptide(L)'
;MLSKFITPGCKLELQAVSRIGGEDKETAKKVYTSQVYGIISEDRMEIAMPMEQTKLILLPVDGEYDVVFYGKNNNMYQCFVRIIDRYKSNNAYKLVVEMTSNLRKFQRREYYRFSCALEMCARPLMEEEVKAVEQKESYFLTPGLPLKRSVIVDISGGGLRFMSDQQYEPESLIYCNYHLVNENENTECEIVGKILSVKELENKKGTYEHRVQYVNMGAGEREKIIKYIFEEERKNLRREKG
;
A
#
# COMPACT_ATOMS: atom_id res chain seq x y z
N MET A 1 -17.59 21.17 8.26
CA MET A 1 -16.78 21.22 9.49
C MET A 1 -15.67 20.20 9.44
N LEU A 2 -14.44 20.67 9.26
CA LEU A 2 -13.21 19.87 9.16
C LEU A 2 -13.01 18.97 10.41
N SER A 3 -13.29 19.51 11.59
CA SER A 3 -13.15 18.84 12.89
C SER A 3 -13.99 17.56 13.09
N LYS A 4 -15.00 17.32 12.24
CA LYS A 4 -15.75 16.04 12.23
C LYS A 4 -14.93 14.88 11.69
N PHE A 5 -14.00 15.15 10.77
CA PHE A 5 -13.25 14.14 10.02
C PHE A 5 -11.77 14.08 10.44
N ILE A 6 -11.19 15.22 10.74
CA ILE A 6 -9.79 15.40 11.10
C ILE A 6 -9.69 15.96 12.51
N THR A 7 -8.80 15.39 13.32
CA THR A 7 -8.56 15.83 14.71
C THR A 7 -7.06 16.03 14.93
N PRO A 8 -6.65 16.84 15.90
CA PRO A 8 -5.26 16.88 16.33
C PRO A 8 -4.74 15.47 16.61
N GLY A 9 -3.51 15.18 16.19
CA GLY A 9 -2.92 13.86 16.26
C GLY A 9 -3.14 13.00 15.00
N CYS A 10 -4.04 13.36 14.08
CA CYS A 10 -4.18 12.65 12.81
C CYS A 10 -2.86 12.68 12.02
N LYS A 11 -2.41 11.51 11.59
CA LYS A 11 -1.33 11.38 10.62
C LYS A 11 -1.78 11.87 9.25
N LEU A 12 -0.86 12.39 8.47
CA LEU A 12 -1.10 12.80 7.10
C LEU A 12 0.13 12.56 6.23
N GLU A 13 -0.12 12.41 4.94
CA GLU A 13 0.89 12.35 3.89
C GLU A 13 0.70 13.56 2.97
N LEU A 14 1.82 14.23 2.59
CA LEU A 14 1.82 15.35 1.64
C LEU A 14 2.64 14.96 0.43
N GLN A 15 2.11 15.21 -0.75
CA GLN A 15 2.80 15.06 -2.02
C GLN A 15 2.72 16.37 -2.80
N ALA A 16 3.86 16.87 -3.29
CA ALA A 16 3.87 18.11 -4.06
C ALA A 16 3.03 17.97 -5.34
N VAL A 17 2.21 18.97 -5.64
CA VAL A 17 1.46 19.03 -6.89
C VAL A 17 2.40 19.49 -7.99
N SER A 18 2.65 18.61 -8.98
CA SER A 18 3.45 18.98 -10.16
C SER A 18 2.69 20.01 -11.01
N ARG A 19 3.21 21.22 -11.14
CA ARG A 19 2.76 22.13 -12.18
C ARG A 19 3.26 21.61 -13.54
N ILE A 20 2.35 21.51 -14.51
CA ILE A 20 2.70 21.13 -15.89
C ILE A 20 3.73 22.15 -16.39
N GLY A 21 4.99 21.72 -16.60
CA GLY A 21 6.09 22.56 -17.12
C GLY A 21 7.29 22.82 -16.19
N GLY A 22 7.33 22.24 -14.98
CA GLY A 22 8.46 22.42 -14.04
C GLY A 22 9.47 21.26 -14.10
N GLU A 23 10.76 21.62 -13.98
CA GLU A 23 11.92 20.72 -14.18
C GLU A 23 12.13 19.61 -13.14
N ASP A 24 11.35 19.50 -12.07
CA ASP A 24 11.59 18.55 -10.97
C ASP A 24 10.56 17.43 -10.91
N LYS A 25 10.63 16.48 -11.85
CA LYS A 25 9.81 15.24 -11.81
C LYS A 25 10.11 14.33 -10.61
N GLU A 26 11.28 14.40 -10.01
CA GLU A 26 11.65 13.59 -8.85
C GLU A 26 11.04 14.13 -7.54
N THR A 27 11.00 15.42 -7.36
CA THR A 27 10.40 16.08 -6.18
C THR A 27 8.88 15.89 -6.13
N ALA A 28 8.23 15.82 -7.28
CA ALA A 28 6.78 15.58 -7.38
C ALA A 28 6.34 14.17 -6.95
N LYS A 29 7.24 13.19 -6.93
CA LYS A 29 6.94 11.81 -6.49
C LYS A 29 7.20 11.60 -5.00
N LYS A 30 7.86 12.54 -4.34
CA LYS A 30 8.22 12.37 -2.92
C LYS A 30 7.02 12.61 -2.02
N VAL A 31 6.74 11.62 -1.17
CA VAL A 31 5.68 11.69 -0.15
C VAL A 31 6.31 12.03 1.19
N TYR A 32 5.82 13.09 1.82
CA TYR A 32 6.25 13.52 3.15
C TYR A 32 5.21 13.12 4.18
N THR A 33 5.65 12.58 5.31
CA THR A 33 4.77 12.23 6.44
C THR A 33 4.76 13.34 7.47
N SER A 34 3.57 13.67 7.98
CA SER A 34 3.37 14.67 9.01
C SER A 34 2.19 14.33 9.93
N GLN A 35 1.84 15.26 10.80
CA GLN A 35 0.75 15.12 11.78
C GLN A 35 0.02 16.45 11.97
N VAL A 36 -1.29 16.40 12.13
CA VAL A 36 -2.11 17.57 12.47
C VAL A 36 -1.85 17.98 13.93
N TYR A 37 -1.45 19.23 14.16
CA TYR A 37 -1.33 19.80 15.51
C TYR A 37 -2.61 20.46 15.98
N GLY A 38 -3.28 21.19 15.10
CA GLY A 38 -4.49 21.92 15.46
C GLY A 38 -5.31 22.33 14.24
N ILE A 39 -6.58 22.61 14.48
CA ILE A 39 -7.48 23.16 13.48
C ILE A 39 -7.71 24.62 13.85
N ILE A 40 -7.37 25.54 12.94
CA ILE A 40 -7.48 26.99 13.14
C ILE A 40 -8.86 27.47 12.71
N SER A 41 -9.33 27.02 11.55
CA SER A 41 -10.63 27.37 10.98
C SER A 41 -11.22 26.20 10.18
N GLU A 42 -12.28 26.41 9.41
CA GLU A 42 -12.87 25.37 8.56
C GLU A 42 -11.98 24.97 7.37
N ASP A 43 -11.07 25.83 6.99
CA ASP A 43 -10.18 25.69 5.84
C ASP A 43 -8.68 25.73 6.20
N ARG A 44 -8.31 26.04 7.47
CA ARG A 44 -6.92 26.18 7.90
C ARG A 44 -6.59 25.29 9.08
N MET A 45 -5.38 24.73 9.03
CA MET A 45 -4.86 23.90 10.11
C MET A 45 -3.36 24.08 10.30
N GLU A 46 -2.89 23.73 11.49
CA GLU A 46 -1.49 23.57 11.82
C GLU A 46 -1.07 22.12 11.66
N ILE A 47 0.03 21.88 10.97
CA ILE A 47 0.63 20.55 10.84
C ILE A 47 2.10 20.60 11.27
N ALA A 48 2.65 19.45 11.66
CA ALA A 48 4.07 19.32 11.93
C ALA A 48 4.88 19.57 10.65
N MET A 49 6.04 20.21 10.75
CA MET A 49 7.00 20.22 9.65
C MET A 49 7.49 18.79 9.41
N PRO A 50 7.46 18.27 8.17
CA PRO A 50 7.93 16.94 7.87
C PRO A 50 9.40 16.75 8.25
N MET A 51 9.73 15.53 8.65
CA MET A 51 11.10 15.12 8.96
C MET A 51 11.47 13.89 8.14
N GLU A 52 12.71 13.84 7.70
CA GLU A 52 13.31 12.65 7.11
C GLU A 52 14.48 12.21 7.98
N GLN A 53 14.36 11.05 8.60
CA GLN A 53 15.24 10.62 9.69
C GLN A 53 15.26 11.65 10.82
N THR A 54 16.35 12.41 10.98
CA THR A 54 16.52 13.46 11.98
C THR A 54 16.55 14.88 11.40
N LYS A 55 16.40 15.03 10.07
CA LYS A 55 16.48 16.33 9.39
C LYS A 55 15.08 16.86 9.11
N LEU A 56 14.88 18.15 9.44
CA LEU A 56 13.67 18.89 9.05
C LEU A 56 13.67 19.13 7.53
N ILE A 57 12.51 18.92 6.91
CA ILE A 57 12.31 19.24 5.51
C ILE A 57 11.54 20.55 5.42
N LEU A 58 12.23 21.59 4.96
CA LEU A 58 11.65 22.91 4.82
C LEU A 58 10.82 22.97 3.53
N LEU A 59 9.52 22.73 3.66
CA LEU A 59 8.59 22.90 2.56
C LEU A 59 8.40 24.42 2.28
N PRO A 60 8.37 24.84 1.00
CA PRO A 60 8.22 26.25 0.63
C PRO A 60 6.84 26.80 0.99
N VAL A 61 6.79 28.04 1.45
CA VAL A 61 5.55 28.84 1.52
C VAL A 61 5.02 29.03 0.10
N ASP A 62 3.71 29.11 -0.07
CA ASP A 62 2.95 29.09 -1.32
C ASP A 62 3.05 27.78 -2.13
N GLY A 63 3.76 26.77 -1.61
CA GLY A 63 3.76 25.43 -2.19
C GLY A 63 2.39 24.76 -2.09
N GLU A 64 1.96 24.09 -3.17
CA GLU A 64 0.71 23.34 -3.24
C GLU A 64 0.97 21.85 -3.10
N TYR A 65 0.16 21.18 -2.26
CA TYR A 65 0.29 19.77 -1.93
C TYR A 65 -1.04 19.04 -2.01
N ASP A 66 -1.00 17.83 -2.53
CA ASP A 66 -2.05 16.83 -2.34
C ASP A 66 -1.84 16.20 -0.97
N VAL A 67 -2.85 16.26 -0.11
CA VAL A 67 -2.76 15.78 1.26
C VAL A 67 -3.77 14.71 1.54
N VAL A 68 -3.28 13.58 2.05
CA VAL A 68 -4.11 12.46 2.51
C VAL A 68 -4.04 12.39 4.03
N PHE A 69 -5.19 12.55 4.69
CA PHE A 69 -5.36 12.45 6.13
C PHE A 69 -5.84 11.06 6.54
N TYR A 70 -5.25 10.53 7.60
CA TYR A 70 -5.67 9.27 8.25
C TYR A 70 -6.60 9.60 9.41
N GLY A 71 -7.89 9.71 9.13
CA GLY A 71 -8.93 10.04 10.10
C GLY A 71 -9.33 8.87 11.00
N LYS A 72 -10.38 9.09 11.80
CA LYS A 72 -10.92 8.07 12.69
C LYS A 72 -11.46 6.86 11.93
N ASN A 73 -11.44 5.69 12.58
CA ASN A 73 -11.96 4.42 12.05
C ASN A 73 -11.31 3.99 10.70
N ASN A 74 -10.00 4.26 10.54
CA ASN A 74 -9.26 3.97 9.32
C ASN A 74 -9.82 4.64 8.04
N ASN A 75 -10.70 5.62 8.18
CA ASN A 75 -11.14 6.41 7.03
C ASN A 75 -10.02 7.34 6.58
N MET A 76 -9.85 7.44 5.28
CA MET A 76 -8.89 8.35 4.67
C MET A 76 -9.65 9.48 3.98
N TYR A 77 -9.08 10.68 4.06
CA TYR A 77 -9.63 11.87 3.42
C TYR A 77 -8.52 12.57 2.64
N GLN A 78 -8.88 13.21 1.53
CA GLN A 78 -7.94 13.88 0.64
C GLN A 78 -8.44 15.27 0.32
N CYS A 79 -7.53 16.24 0.28
CA CYS A 79 -7.74 17.56 -0.30
C CYS A 79 -6.42 18.15 -0.79
N PHE A 80 -6.49 19.18 -1.60
CA PHE A 80 -5.35 20.02 -1.91
C PHE A 80 -5.21 21.12 -0.86
N VAL A 81 -3.96 21.42 -0.52
CA VAL A 81 -3.64 22.50 0.42
C VAL A 81 -2.52 23.37 -0.15
N ARG A 82 -2.45 24.63 0.31
CA ARG A 82 -1.33 25.54 0.12
C ARG A 82 -0.71 25.84 1.48
N ILE A 83 0.60 25.84 1.56
CA ILE A 83 1.33 26.27 2.75
C ILE A 83 1.30 27.80 2.78
N ILE A 84 0.70 28.40 3.79
CA ILE A 84 0.57 29.85 3.91
C ILE A 84 1.56 30.47 4.91
N ASP A 85 2.06 29.67 5.86
CA ASP A 85 3.04 30.12 6.82
C ASP A 85 3.85 28.95 7.40
N ARG A 86 5.03 29.26 7.95
CA ARG A 86 5.88 28.34 8.71
C ARG A 86 6.53 29.05 9.87
N TYR A 87 6.49 28.47 11.03
CA TYR A 87 7.05 29.08 12.25
C TYR A 87 7.49 28.03 13.27
N LYS A 88 8.22 28.47 14.28
CA LYS A 88 8.62 27.66 15.43
C LYS A 88 7.85 28.10 16.66
N SER A 89 7.21 27.17 17.35
CA SER A 89 6.55 27.40 18.64
C SER A 89 6.75 26.21 19.54
N ASN A 90 7.04 26.46 20.83
CA ASN A 90 7.29 25.43 21.85
C ASN A 90 8.28 24.34 21.40
N ASN A 91 9.38 24.76 20.79
CA ASN A 91 10.44 23.91 20.23
C ASN A 91 10.00 23.00 19.06
N ALA A 92 8.77 23.13 18.56
CA ALA A 92 8.26 22.41 17.40
C ALA A 92 8.17 23.33 16.18
N TYR A 93 8.61 22.84 15.03
CA TYR A 93 8.43 23.52 13.76
C TYR A 93 7.08 23.15 13.16
N LYS A 94 6.30 24.15 12.80
CA LYS A 94 4.93 24.02 12.30
C LYS A 94 4.78 24.65 10.93
N LEU A 95 3.83 24.14 10.18
CA LEU A 95 3.30 24.70 8.95
C LEU A 95 1.83 25.09 9.17
N VAL A 96 1.43 26.24 8.69
CA VAL A 96 0.04 26.60 8.52
C VAL A 96 -0.35 26.28 7.09
N VAL A 97 -1.35 25.42 6.92
CA VAL A 97 -1.86 25.05 5.61
C VAL A 97 -3.31 25.48 5.45
N GLU A 98 -3.63 25.97 4.26
CA GLU A 98 -4.96 26.36 3.84
C GLU A 98 -5.47 25.40 2.77
N MET A 99 -6.69 24.88 2.95
CA MET A 99 -7.32 24.01 1.97
C MET A 99 -7.69 24.78 0.71
N THR A 100 -7.26 24.31 -0.44
CA THR A 100 -7.59 24.87 -1.77
C THR A 100 -8.67 24.06 -2.50
N SER A 101 -9.08 22.92 -1.91
CA SER A 101 -10.19 22.10 -2.41
C SER A 101 -11.03 21.53 -1.26
N ASN A 102 -12.23 21.05 -1.56
CA ASN A 102 -13.06 20.36 -0.60
C ASN A 102 -12.43 19.05 -0.14
N LEU A 103 -12.62 18.73 1.15
CA LEU A 103 -12.24 17.45 1.73
C LEU A 103 -13.14 16.35 1.16
N ARG A 104 -12.55 15.33 0.57
CA ARG A 104 -13.26 14.17 0.03
C ARG A 104 -12.80 12.87 0.68
N LYS A 105 -13.68 11.89 0.78
CA LYS A 105 -13.29 10.54 1.21
C LYS A 105 -12.33 9.96 0.18
N PHE A 106 -11.24 9.37 0.65
CA PHE A 106 -10.20 8.80 -0.19
C PHE A 106 -10.11 7.29 0.02
N GLN A 107 -10.10 6.54 -1.07
CA GLN A 107 -9.89 5.10 -1.06
C GLN A 107 -8.63 4.79 -1.85
N ARG A 108 -7.54 4.45 -1.15
CA ARG A 108 -6.24 4.16 -1.77
C ARG A 108 -6.17 2.75 -2.36
N ARG A 109 -6.99 1.83 -1.85
CA ARG A 109 -6.95 0.43 -2.27
C ARG A 109 -8.00 0.18 -3.33
N GLU A 110 -7.54 -0.32 -4.47
CA GLU A 110 -8.42 -0.76 -5.54
C GLU A 110 -9.16 -2.05 -5.17
N TYR A 111 -8.47 -2.96 -4.47
CA TYR A 111 -9.00 -4.25 -4.04
C TYR A 111 -9.09 -4.36 -2.54
N TYR A 112 -10.15 -5.01 -2.07
CA TYR A 112 -10.28 -5.43 -0.68
C TYR A 112 -9.19 -6.47 -0.35
N ARG A 113 -8.67 -6.44 0.88
CA ARG A 113 -7.69 -7.40 1.38
C ARG A 113 -8.33 -8.29 2.43
N PHE A 114 -8.25 -9.58 2.19
CA PHE A 114 -8.76 -10.61 3.09
C PHE A 114 -7.61 -11.24 3.88
N SER A 115 -7.69 -11.19 5.21
CA SER A 115 -6.72 -11.86 6.09
C SER A 115 -7.00 -13.35 6.13
N CYS A 116 -6.00 -14.18 5.89
CA CYS A 116 -6.12 -15.61 5.77
C CYS A 116 -4.86 -16.32 6.26
N ALA A 117 -4.87 -17.65 6.21
CA ALA A 117 -3.71 -18.51 6.39
C ALA A 117 -3.77 -19.61 5.32
N LEU A 118 -3.24 -19.32 4.12
CA LEU A 118 -3.23 -20.27 3.00
C LEU A 118 -1.80 -20.77 2.76
N GLU A 119 -1.66 -22.07 2.59
CA GLU A 119 -0.39 -22.63 2.14
C GLU A 119 -0.08 -22.20 0.72
N MET A 120 1.16 -21.89 0.47
CA MET A 120 1.68 -21.48 -0.83
C MET A 120 3.07 -22.08 -1.03
N CYS A 121 3.38 -22.39 -2.27
CA CYS A 121 4.75 -22.67 -2.71
C CYS A 121 5.23 -21.58 -3.64
N ALA A 122 6.49 -21.15 -3.49
CA ALA A 122 7.07 -20.09 -4.31
C ALA A 122 8.52 -20.37 -4.69
N ARG A 123 8.97 -19.77 -5.79
CA ARG A 123 10.37 -19.70 -6.20
C ARG A 123 10.65 -18.41 -6.98
N PRO A 124 11.91 -17.95 -7.05
CA PRO A 124 12.28 -16.93 -8.02
C PRO A 124 12.04 -17.41 -9.45
N LEU A 125 11.77 -16.50 -10.37
CA LEU A 125 11.79 -16.79 -11.80
C LEU A 125 13.23 -16.90 -12.29
N MET A 126 13.44 -17.78 -13.29
CA MET A 126 14.70 -17.85 -14.03
C MET A 126 14.82 -16.65 -14.98
N GLU A 127 16.04 -16.30 -15.39
CA GLU A 127 16.26 -15.13 -16.27
C GLU A 127 15.47 -15.16 -17.58
N GLU A 128 15.30 -16.35 -18.16
CA GLU A 128 14.51 -16.53 -19.38
C GLU A 128 13.02 -16.31 -19.14
N GLU A 129 12.50 -16.79 -17.99
CA GLU A 129 11.12 -16.58 -17.56
C GLU A 129 10.86 -15.09 -17.29
N VAL A 130 11.80 -14.39 -16.63
CA VAL A 130 11.72 -12.94 -16.38
C VAL A 130 11.60 -12.17 -17.70
N LYS A 131 12.47 -12.45 -18.67
CA LYS A 131 12.45 -11.78 -19.99
C LYS A 131 11.10 -11.96 -20.69
N ALA A 132 10.58 -13.19 -20.69
CA ALA A 132 9.28 -13.48 -21.32
C ALA A 132 8.12 -12.75 -20.63
N VAL A 133 8.12 -12.68 -19.28
CA VAL A 133 7.11 -11.93 -18.51
C VAL A 133 7.18 -10.44 -18.82
N GLU A 134 8.36 -9.84 -18.89
CA GLU A 134 8.56 -8.43 -19.21
C GLU A 134 8.12 -8.08 -20.63
N GLN A 135 8.33 -8.96 -21.58
CA GLN A 135 7.92 -8.82 -22.98
C GLN A 135 6.41 -9.13 -23.18
N LYS A 136 5.72 -9.58 -22.12
CA LYS A 136 4.33 -10.06 -22.18
C LYS A 136 4.12 -11.18 -23.21
N GLU A 137 5.14 -11.97 -23.44
CA GLU A 137 5.07 -13.14 -24.28
C GLU A 137 4.47 -14.34 -23.53
N SER A 138 3.98 -15.32 -24.28
CA SER A 138 3.62 -16.61 -23.71
C SER A 138 4.87 -17.29 -23.18
N TYR A 139 4.92 -17.63 -21.91
CA TYR A 139 6.05 -18.29 -21.29
C TYR A 139 5.62 -19.59 -20.64
N PHE A 140 6.54 -20.53 -20.60
CA PHE A 140 6.38 -21.76 -19.87
C PHE A 140 7.29 -21.72 -18.64
N LEU A 141 6.72 -22.00 -17.49
CA LEU A 141 7.50 -22.16 -16.27
C LEU A 141 8.33 -23.42 -16.38
N THR A 142 9.60 -23.34 -16.06
CA THR A 142 10.51 -24.48 -16.06
C THR A 142 10.03 -25.51 -15.04
N PRO A 143 9.63 -26.73 -15.47
CA PRO A 143 9.11 -27.73 -14.55
C PRO A 143 10.21 -28.31 -13.66
N GLY A 144 9.82 -28.86 -12.50
CA GLY A 144 10.71 -29.58 -11.60
C GLY A 144 11.68 -28.72 -10.78
N LEU A 145 11.63 -27.41 -10.88
CA LEU A 145 12.42 -26.53 -10.01
C LEU A 145 11.88 -26.54 -8.58
N PRO A 146 12.77 -26.52 -7.56
CA PRO A 146 12.35 -26.62 -6.16
C PRO A 146 11.52 -25.39 -5.75
N LEU A 147 10.37 -25.66 -5.17
CA LEU A 147 9.49 -24.66 -4.58
C LEU A 147 9.68 -24.62 -3.06
N LYS A 148 9.67 -23.42 -2.49
CA LYS A 148 9.73 -23.18 -1.04
C LYS A 148 8.33 -22.97 -0.47
N ARG A 149 8.02 -23.70 0.61
CA ARG A 149 6.76 -23.53 1.33
C ARG A 149 6.70 -22.18 2.01
N SER A 150 5.56 -21.57 1.95
CA SER A 150 5.26 -20.25 2.49
C SER A 150 3.80 -20.20 2.95
N VAL A 151 3.43 -19.16 3.68
CA VAL A 151 2.06 -18.96 4.15
C VAL A 151 1.57 -17.59 3.75
N ILE A 152 0.50 -17.53 2.96
CA ILE A 152 -0.19 -16.28 2.64
C ILE A 152 -0.94 -15.82 3.89
N VAL A 153 -0.72 -14.57 4.29
CA VAL A 153 -1.36 -13.96 5.48
C VAL A 153 -2.41 -12.91 5.13
N ASP A 154 -2.36 -12.36 3.94
CA ASP A 154 -3.48 -11.66 3.31
C ASP A 154 -3.42 -11.76 1.78
N ILE A 155 -4.60 -11.70 1.16
CA ILE A 155 -4.77 -11.80 -0.29
C ILE A 155 -5.79 -10.76 -0.78
N SER A 156 -5.62 -10.31 -2.02
CA SER A 156 -6.51 -9.36 -2.69
C SER A 156 -6.52 -9.61 -4.20
N GLY A 157 -7.40 -8.97 -4.94
CA GLY A 157 -7.39 -9.03 -6.41
C GLY A 157 -6.15 -8.42 -7.07
N GLY A 158 -5.31 -7.68 -6.36
CA GLY A 158 -4.09 -7.04 -6.91
C GLY A 158 -2.78 -7.66 -6.43
N GLY A 159 -2.81 -8.55 -5.43
CA GLY A 159 -1.60 -9.13 -4.86
C GLY A 159 -1.84 -9.82 -3.52
N LEU A 160 -0.77 -10.28 -2.92
CA LEU A 160 -0.79 -10.99 -1.65
C LEU A 160 0.36 -10.57 -0.74
N ARG A 161 0.26 -10.95 0.51
CA ARG A 161 1.32 -10.86 1.51
C ARG A 161 1.55 -12.23 2.10
N PHE A 162 2.81 -12.65 2.16
CA PHE A 162 3.15 -13.98 2.68
C PHE A 162 4.37 -13.96 3.59
N MET A 163 4.47 -15.00 4.40
CA MET A 163 5.59 -15.30 5.29
C MET A 163 6.38 -16.47 4.76
N SER A 164 7.70 -16.37 4.80
CA SER A 164 8.64 -17.43 4.39
C SER A 164 9.93 -17.37 5.21
N ASP A 165 10.62 -18.49 5.31
CA ASP A 165 12.01 -18.58 5.76
C ASP A 165 13.01 -18.20 4.65
N GLN A 166 12.55 -18.15 3.41
CA GLN A 166 13.33 -17.68 2.27
C GLN A 166 13.19 -16.16 2.13
N GLN A 167 14.31 -15.45 2.08
CA GLN A 167 14.36 -14.05 1.70
C GLN A 167 14.38 -13.92 0.17
N TYR A 168 13.39 -13.24 -0.41
CA TYR A 168 13.36 -12.87 -1.81
C TYR A 168 13.80 -11.41 -1.96
N GLU A 169 14.44 -11.10 -3.09
CA GLU A 169 14.91 -9.73 -3.33
C GLU A 169 13.74 -8.79 -3.70
N PRO A 170 13.71 -7.55 -3.17
CA PRO A 170 12.78 -6.52 -3.65
C PRO A 170 12.91 -6.33 -5.17
N GLU A 171 11.82 -6.00 -5.83
CA GLU A 171 11.68 -5.83 -7.29
C GLU A 171 11.84 -7.11 -8.11
N SER A 172 12.26 -8.24 -7.53
CA SER A 172 12.33 -9.53 -8.22
C SER A 172 10.96 -10.11 -8.56
N LEU A 173 10.91 -10.95 -9.58
CA LEU A 173 9.74 -11.72 -9.97
C LEU A 173 9.80 -13.12 -9.35
N ILE A 174 8.67 -13.57 -8.81
CA ILE A 174 8.50 -14.90 -8.23
C ILE A 174 7.31 -15.61 -8.87
N TYR A 175 7.42 -16.92 -8.98
CA TYR A 175 6.28 -17.80 -9.20
C TYR A 175 5.66 -18.18 -7.89
N CYS A 176 4.34 -18.09 -7.82
CA CYS A 176 3.50 -18.46 -6.68
C CYS A 176 2.50 -19.52 -7.11
N ASN A 177 2.44 -20.64 -6.39
CA ASN A 177 1.43 -21.69 -6.55
C ASN A 177 0.71 -21.90 -5.22
N TYR A 178 -0.60 -21.78 -5.23
CA TYR A 178 -1.47 -21.97 -4.08
C TYR A 178 -2.87 -22.40 -4.50
N HIS A 179 -3.63 -22.96 -3.56
CA HIS A 179 -4.99 -23.41 -3.78
C HIS A 179 -5.99 -22.54 -3.03
N LEU A 180 -7.04 -22.11 -3.73
CA LEU A 180 -8.22 -21.49 -3.14
C LEU A 180 -9.29 -22.57 -2.96
N VAL A 181 -9.44 -23.01 -1.72
CA VAL A 181 -10.37 -24.09 -1.37
C VAL A 181 -11.58 -23.51 -0.68
N ASN A 182 -12.76 -23.75 -1.25
CA ASN A 182 -14.05 -23.49 -0.62
C ASN A 182 -14.89 -24.78 -0.61
N GLU A 183 -16.16 -24.71 -0.18
CA GLU A 183 -17.03 -25.89 -0.05
C GLU A 183 -17.31 -26.61 -1.38
N ASN A 184 -17.24 -25.88 -2.50
CA ASN A 184 -17.68 -26.36 -3.80
C ASN A 184 -16.54 -26.42 -4.83
N GLU A 185 -15.44 -25.74 -4.60
CA GLU A 185 -14.37 -25.57 -5.59
C GLU A 185 -13.00 -25.68 -4.92
N ASN A 186 -12.07 -26.30 -5.62
CA ASN A 186 -10.63 -26.25 -5.34
C ASN A 186 -9.95 -25.69 -6.59
N THR A 187 -9.57 -24.42 -6.51
CA THR A 187 -8.98 -23.69 -7.64
C THR A 187 -7.48 -23.55 -7.42
N GLU A 188 -6.69 -24.16 -8.26
CA GLU A 188 -5.24 -23.93 -8.30
C GLU A 188 -4.95 -22.57 -8.94
N CYS A 189 -4.06 -21.82 -8.32
CA CYS A 189 -3.58 -20.51 -8.77
C CYS A 189 -2.08 -20.55 -9.01
N GLU A 190 -1.68 -20.42 -10.27
CA GLU A 190 -0.31 -20.31 -10.71
C GLU A 190 -0.06 -18.88 -11.21
N ILE A 191 0.64 -18.08 -10.42
CA ILE A 191 0.69 -16.63 -10.63
C ILE A 191 2.12 -16.14 -10.54
N VAL A 192 2.47 -15.22 -11.43
CA VAL A 192 3.69 -14.44 -11.30
C VAL A 192 3.43 -13.20 -10.50
N GLY A 193 4.27 -12.95 -9.50
CA GLY A 193 4.21 -11.78 -8.67
C GLY A 193 5.54 -11.04 -8.60
N LYS A 194 5.46 -9.71 -8.47
CA LYS A 194 6.61 -8.84 -8.21
C LYS A 194 6.71 -8.55 -6.72
N ILE A 195 7.86 -8.78 -6.12
CA ILE A 195 8.15 -8.44 -4.73
C ILE A 195 8.21 -6.91 -4.60
N LEU A 196 7.30 -6.31 -3.85
CA LEU A 196 7.30 -4.87 -3.60
C LEU A 196 8.13 -4.49 -2.39
N SER A 197 8.15 -5.34 -1.36
CA SER A 197 8.94 -5.11 -0.14
C SER A 197 9.14 -6.41 0.62
N VAL A 198 10.23 -6.44 1.37
CA VAL A 198 10.61 -7.54 2.26
C VAL A 198 10.95 -6.95 3.63
N LYS A 199 10.44 -7.56 4.68
CA LYS A 199 10.75 -7.17 6.05
C LYS A 199 10.98 -8.41 6.90
N GLU A 200 12.12 -8.51 7.57
CA GLU A 200 12.33 -9.54 8.59
C GLU A 200 11.46 -9.25 9.82
N LEU A 201 10.85 -10.29 10.38
CA LEU A 201 10.02 -10.17 11.57
C LEU A 201 10.90 -9.92 12.82
N GLU A 202 10.59 -8.87 13.57
CA GLU A 202 11.32 -8.49 14.79
C GLU A 202 11.26 -9.58 15.88
N ASN A 203 10.15 -10.30 15.95
CA ASN A 203 9.88 -11.36 16.93
C ASN A 203 10.26 -12.76 16.46
N LYS A 204 10.69 -12.94 15.19
CA LYS A 204 11.04 -14.24 14.63
C LYS A 204 12.14 -14.08 13.56
N LYS A 205 13.39 -14.08 14.00
CA LYS A 205 14.57 -14.02 13.10
C LYS A 205 14.54 -15.16 12.09
N GLY A 206 14.96 -14.86 10.85
CA GLY A 206 14.93 -15.80 9.73
C GLY A 206 13.55 -16.05 9.17
N THR A 207 12.54 -15.24 9.55
CA THR A 207 11.22 -15.24 8.92
C THR A 207 10.94 -13.87 8.31
N TYR A 208 10.59 -13.86 7.05
CA TYR A 208 10.42 -12.65 6.26
C TYR A 208 8.98 -12.48 5.81
N GLU A 209 8.45 -11.27 5.99
CA GLU A 209 7.20 -10.81 5.39
C GLU A 209 7.49 -10.25 4.01
N HIS A 210 6.80 -10.74 2.99
CA HIS A 210 6.90 -10.28 1.61
C HIS A 210 5.56 -9.69 1.16
N ARG A 211 5.61 -8.55 0.46
CA ARG A 211 4.46 -7.96 -0.22
C ARG A 211 4.63 -8.14 -1.71
N VAL A 212 3.63 -8.70 -2.36
CA VAL A 212 3.65 -9.09 -3.76
C VAL A 212 2.53 -8.41 -4.52
N GLN A 213 2.85 -7.88 -5.67
CA GLN A 213 1.89 -7.43 -6.68
C GLN A 213 1.82 -8.46 -7.80
N TYR A 214 0.62 -8.84 -8.23
CA TYR A 214 0.46 -9.74 -9.38
C TYR A 214 0.88 -9.06 -10.68
N VAL A 215 1.55 -9.80 -11.54
CA VAL A 215 2.06 -9.33 -12.82
C VAL A 215 1.38 -10.09 -13.95
N ASN A 216 0.92 -9.37 -14.97
CA ASN A 216 0.27 -9.92 -16.17
C ASN A 216 -0.92 -10.86 -15.89
N MET A 217 -1.58 -10.70 -14.74
CA MET A 217 -2.72 -11.51 -14.35
C MET A 217 -3.93 -11.25 -15.25
N GLY A 218 -4.52 -12.31 -15.78
CA GLY A 218 -5.76 -12.27 -16.55
C GLY A 218 -6.98 -11.85 -15.72
N ALA A 219 -7.97 -11.25 -16.38
CA ALA A 219 -9.21 -10.82 -15.70
C ALA A 219 -9.93 -12.00 -15.04
N GLY A 220 -9.99 -13.16 -15.71
CA GLY A 220 -10.65 -14.37 -15.19
C GLY A 220 -9.96 -14.97 -13.96
N GLU A 221 -8.62 -14.93 -13.91
CA GLU A 221 -7.86 -15.38 -12.72
C GLU A 221 -8.10 -14.45 -11.54
N ARG A 222 -8.09 -13.15 -11.78
CA ARG A 222 -8.40 -12.13 -10.78
C ARG A 222 -9.81 -12.29 -10.22
N GLU A 223 -10.78 -12.57 -11.08
CA GLU A 223 -12.18 -12.77 -10.69
C GLU A 223 -12.35 -13.99 -9.78
N LYS A 224 -11.64 -15.10 -10.03
CA LYS A 224 -11.62 -16.27 -9.15
C LYS A 224 -11.14 -15.93 -7.74
N ILE A 225 -10.06 -15.15 -7.62
CA ILE A 225 -9.54 -14.70 -6.31
C ILE A 225 -10.55 -13.79 -5.60
N ILE A 226 -11.13 -12.85 -6.32
CA ILE A 226 -12.13 -11.92 -5.76
C ILE A 226 -13.37 -12.69 -5.28
N LYS A 227 -13.87 -13.65 -6.08
CA LYS A 227 -15.00 -14.53 -5.72
C LYS A 227 -14.70 -15.29 -4.42
N TYR A 228 -13.54 -15.94 -4.35
CA TYR A 228 -13.10 -16.66 -3.15
C TYR A 228 -13.08 -15.76 -1.91
N ILE A 229 -12.50 -14.54 -2.02
CA ILE A 229 -12.44 -13.58 -0.91
C ILE A 229 -13.85 -13.23 -0.40
N PHE A 230 -14.79 -12.95 -1.29
CA PHE A 230 -16.16 -12.61 -0.91
C PHE A 230 -16.91 -13.79 -0.27
N GLU A 231 -16.66 -15.02 -0.72
CA GLU A 231 -17.25 -16.21 -0.13
C GLU A 231 -16.73 -16.46 1.29
N GLU A 232 -15.43 -16.39 1.50
CA GLU A 232 -14.81 -16.57 2.82
C GLU A 232 -15.19 -15.45 3.80
N GLU A 233 -15.22 -14.20 3.36
CA GLU A 233 -15.70 -13.08 4.17
C GLU A 233 -17.15 -13.30 4.63
N ARG A 234 -18.01 -13.77 3.73
CA ARG A 234 -19.41 -14.07 4.03
C ARG A 234 -19.54 -15.21 5.05
N LYS A 235 -18.67 -16.21 5.00
CA LYS A 235 -18.62 -17.30 6.01
C LYS A 235 -18.17 -16.76 7.36
N ASN A 236 -17.14 -15.91 7.41
CA ASN A 236 -16.66 -15.30 8.64
C ASN A 236 -17.73 -14.45 9.32
N LEU A 237 -18.43 -13.60 8.55
CA LEU A 237 -19.54 -12.80 9.07
C LEU A 237 -20.72 -13.63 9.61
N ARG A 238 -20.97 -14.82 9.07
CA ARG A 238 -21.99 -15.74 9.60
C ARG A 238 -21.54 -16.38 10.92
N ARG A 239 -20.26 -16.75 11.04
CA ARG A 239 -19.69 -17.33 12.27
C ARG A 239 -19.64 -16.32 13.42
N GLU A 240 -19.43 -15.03 13.15
CA GLU A 240 -19.44 -13.98 14.17
C GLU A 240 -20.84 -13.63 14.70
N LYS A 241 -21.90 -13.94 13.94
CA LYS A 241 -23.29 -13.63 14.29
C LYS A 241 -24.06 -14.79 14.91
N GLY A 242 -23.52 -15.98 14.91
CA GLY A 242 -24.11 -17.19 15.54
C GLY A 242 -23.42 -17.52 16.82
#